data_3480018316a948f08c49b71f02cf5fd6
#
_entry.id   3480018316a948f08c49b71f02cf5fd6
#
_cell.length_a   1.000
_cell.length_b   1.000
_cell.length_c   1.000
_cell.angle_alpha   90.00
_cell.angle_beta   90.00
_cell.angle_gamma   90.00
#
_symmetry.space_group_name_H-M   'P 1'
#
loop_
_entity.id
_entity.type
_entity.pdbx_description
1 polymer ?
#
loop_
_entity_poly.entity_id
_entity_poly.type
_entity_poly.pdbx_seq_one_letter_code
_entity_poly.pdbx_strand_id
1 'polypeptide(L)'
;GQPMLVFHNDSDSSYANYAGNLSSISIAATAVTLRFLGQGTSTSGTDAVVLSCAAGNEEAVLEAVAGAAAEGRSSMTIIADDKNSKYLIPEITGVTSISINTGAAHIENVIVLTDDRTLTVAESGSTVMMNHAAKVITLPPAQAGLNFKIGFYQDTTDGAKIVATAGDCFFGTLIVNSATKTKSSAQSVTHATAIATVANFDTLDFTHDSQTLAGKAGDMVEVTCTDGDAWLVSGALMTDGNDPDAIAIINAA
;
A
#
# COMPACT_ATOMS: atom_id res chain seq x y z
N GLY A 1 -5.31 -33.61 9.68
CA GLY A 1 -4.61 -32.62 8.83
C GLY A 1 -5.53 -32.19 7.71
N GLN A 2 -5.27 -31.06 7.09
CA GLN A 2 -6.04 -30.60 5.93
C GLN A 2 -5.42 -31.17 4.66
N PRO A 3 -6.23 -31.54 3.63
CA PRO A 3 -5.71 -31.97 2.36
C PRO A 3 -4.99 -30.83 1.63
N MET A 4 -3.98 -31.17 0.86
CA MET A 4 -3.31 -30.26 -0.06
C MET A 4 -3.86 -30.48 -1.46
N LEU A 5 -4.38 -29.42 -2.07
CA LEU A 5 -4.89 -29.43 -3.44
C LEU A 5 -3.76 -29.05 -4.39
N VAL A 6 -3.59 -29.84 -5.46
CA VAL A 6 -2.46 -29.68 -6.40
C VAL A 6 -2.98 -29.47 -7.82
N PHE A 7 -2.36 -28.53 -8.51
CA PHE A 7 -2.68 -28.11 -9.87
C PHE A 7 -1.38 -28.02 -10.70
N HIS A 8 -1.39 -28.58 -11.89
CA HIS A 8 -0.31 -28.45 -12.87
C HIS A 8 -0.90 -28.06 -14.22
N ASN A 9 -0.36 -27.05 -14.86
CA ASN A 9 -0.71 -26.73 -16.23
C ASN A 9 0.39 -27.20 -17.21
N ASP A 10 0.13 -27.11 -18.53
CA ASP A 10 1.07 -27.53 -19.57
C ASP A 10 2.37 -26.74 -19.62
N SER A 11 2.39 -25.55 -19.08
CA SER A 11 3.50 -24.58 -19.20
C SER A 11 4.49 -24.63 -18.04
N ASP A 12 4.68 -25.75 -17.40
CA ASP A 12 5.58 -25.95 -16.25
C ASP A 12 5.18 -25.14 -14.99
N SER A 13 3.98 -24.57 -14.95
CA SER A 13 3.45 -23.91 -13.77
C SER A 13 2.72 -24.91 -12.89
N SER A 14 3.09 -24.93 -11.62
CA SER A 14 2.47 -25.78 -10.62
C SER A 14 2.04 -24.96 -9.41
N TYR A 15 0.91 -25.31 -8.84
CA TYR A 15 0.41 -24.70 -7.63
C TYR A 15 -0.10 -25.75 -6.67
N ALA A 16 0.23 -25.59 -5.41
CA ALA A 16 -0.29 -26.43 -4.34
C ALA A 16 -0.60 -25.58 -3.12
N ASN A 17 -1.78 -25.78 -2.54
CA ASN A 17 -2.18 -25.09 -1.32
C ASN A 17 -3.07 -25.97 -0.46
N TYR A 18 -3.09 -25.70 0.84
CA TYR A 18 -3.99 -26.40 1.75
C TYR A 18 -5.44 -26.01 1.49
N ALA A 19 -6.34 -26.99 1.53
CA ALA A 19 -7.77 -26.75 1.33
C ALA A 19 -8.38 -25.72 2.28
N GLY A 20 -7.84 -25.60 3.50
CA GLY A 20 -8.28 -24.60 4.46
C GLY A 20 -7.95 -23.16 4.07
N ASN A 21 -7.09 -22.96 3.09
CA ASN A 21 -6.79 -21.63 2.52
C ASN A 21 -7.70 -21.29 1.33
N LEU A 22 -8.58 -22.20 0.90
CA LEU A 22 -9.57 -21.94 -0.15
C LEU A 22 -10.60 -20.92 0.38
N SER A 23 -10.58 -19.72 -0.16
CA SER A 23 -11.41 -18.61 0.27
C SER A 23 -12.74 -18.51 -0.50
N SER A 24 -12.73 -18.88 -1.77
CA SER A 24 -13.94 -18.90 -2.60
C SER A 24 -13.77 -19.77 -3.83
N ILE A 25 -14.90 -20.28 -4.32
CA ILE A 25 -15.02 -20.92 -5.64
C ILE A 25 -16.09 -20.12 -6.40
N SER A 26 -15.80 -19.75 -7.64
CA SER A 26 -16.77 -19.10 -8.52
C SER A 26 -16.82 -19.79 -9.87
N ILE A 27 -17.99 -19.84 -10.47
CA ILE A 27 -18.24 -20.45 -11.77
C ILE A 27 -18.58 -19.39 -12.82
N ALA A 28 -18.10 -19.60 -14.02
CA ALA A 28 -18.46 -18.87 -15.21
C ALA A 28 -18.58 -19.87 -16.36
N ALA A 29 -19.22 -19.51 -17.47
CA ALA A 29 -19.37 -20.40 -18.61
C ALA A 29 -18.02 -21.03 -18.98
N THR A 30 -17.91 -22.36 -18.90
CA THR A 30 -16.73 -23.16 -19.22
C THR A 30 -15.53 -23.04 -18.26
N ALA A 31 -15.68 -22.38 -17.11
CA ALA A 31 -14.58 -22.19 -16.18
C ALA A 31 -15.01 -22.21 -14.71
N VAL A 32 -14.17 -22.78 -13.86
CA VAL A 32 -14.29 -22.74 -12.41
C VAL A 32 -13.04 -22.09 -11.83
N THR A 33 -13.21 -20.96 -11.14
CA THR A 33 -12.11 -20.21 -10.51
C THR A 33 -12.06 -20.50 -9.02
N LEU A 34 -10.94 -21.02 -8.57
CA LEU A 34 -10.62 -21.22 -7.16
C LEU A 34 -9.72 -20.09 -6.68
N ARG A 35 -10.07 -19.48 -5.56
CA ARG A 35 -9.25 -18.47 -4.92
C ARG A 35 -8.77 -18.97 -3.57
N PHE A 36 -7.48 -18.85 -3.34
CA PHE A 36 -6.83 -19.23 -2.10
C PHE A 36 -6.28 -17.99 -1.41
N LEU A 37 -6.22 -18.02 -0.10
CA LEU A 37 -5.42 -17.04 0.64
C LEU A 37 -3.98 -17.15 0.16
N GLY A 38 -3.40 -16.03 -0.22
CA GLY A 38 -2.04 -15.98 -0.79
C GLY A 38 -1.00 -16.55 0.16
N GLN A 39 -0.05 -17.29 -0.37
CA GLN A 39 1.07 -17.83 0.41
C GLN A 39 2.14 -16.77 0.73
N GLY A 40 1.99 -15.57 0.20
CA GLY A 40 2.88 -14.44 0.44
C GLY A 40 2.57 -13.70 1.75
N THR A 41 3.46 -12.81 2.13
CA THR A 41 3.35 -11.97 3.35
C THR A 41 2.27 -10.86 3.22
N SER A 42 1.62 -10.73 2.07
CA SER A 42 0.56 -9.75 1.84
C SER A 42 -0.79 -10.27 2.34
N THR A 43 -1.39 -9.54 3.26
CA THR A 43 -2.72 -9.84 3.81
C THR A 43 -3.89 -9.54 2.87
N SER A 44 -3.65 -9.00 1.66
CA SER A 44 -4.70 -8.49 0.77
C SER A 44 -4.80 -9.18 -0.59
N GLY A 45 -4.01 -10.21 -0.86
CA GLY A 45 -4.01 -10.91 -2.14
C GLY A 45 -4.51 -12.35 -2.07
N THR A 46 -5.23 -12.79 -3.09
CA THR A 46 -5.61 -14.21 -3.25
C THR A 46 -4.92 -14.80 -4.47
N ASP A 47 -4.37 -16.00 -4.31
CA ASP A 47 -3.95 -16.79 -5.45
C ASP A 47 -5.18 -17.29 -6.20
N ALA A 48 -5.12 -17.41 -7.52
CA ALA A 48 -6.22 -17.88 -8.32
C ALA A 48 -5.78 -19.01 -9.24
N VAL A 49 -6.57 -20.08 -9.27
CA VAL A 49 -6.46 -21.17 -10.24
C VAL A 49 -7.77 -21.23 -11.03
N VAL A 50 -7.66 -21.19 -12.35
CA VAL A 50 -8.81 -21.31 -13.24
C VAL A 50 -8.78 -22.68 -13.92
N LEU A 51 -9.78 -23.49 -13.63
CA LEU A 51 -10.00 -24.79 -14.27
C LEU A 51 -10.92 -24.60 -15.49
N SER A 52 -10.61 -25.26 -16.57
CA SER A 52 -11.50 -25.35 -17.72
C SER A 52 -12.42 -26.60 -17.63
N CYS A 53 -13.64 -26.45 -18.10
CA CYS A 53 -14.64 -27.53 -18.22
C CYS A 53 -15.52 -27.27 -19.44
N ALA A 54 -16.25 -28.29 -19.88
CA ALA A 54 -17.28 -28.09 -20.90
C ALA A 54 -18.48 -27.34 -20.31
N ALA A 55 -19.14 -26.52 -21.12
CA ALA A 55 -20.32 -25.79 -20.70
C ALA A 55 -21.41 -26.70 -20.11
N GLY A 56 -21.92 -26.30 -18.95
CA GLY A 56 -22.92 -27.09 -18.20
C GLY A 56 -22.34 -28.09 -17.20
N ASN A 57 -21.01 -28.21 -17.11
CA ASN A 57 -20.32 -29.09 -16.15
C ASN A 57 -19.69 -28.31 -14.98
N GLU A 58 -19.84 -27.00 -14.91
CA GLU A 58 -19.19 -26.13 -13.93
C GLU A 58 -19.60 -26.49 -12.49
N GLU A 59 -20.88 -26.87 -12.29
CA GLU A 59 -21.41 -27.24 -10.98
C GLU A 59 -20.81 -28.58 -10.51
N ALA A 60 -20.68 -29.56 -11.40
CA ALA A 60 -20.05 -30.85 -11.10
C ALA A 60 -18.57 -30.67 -10.71
N VAL A 61 -17.85 -29.77 -11.39
CA VAL A 61 -16.47 -29.42 -11.04
C VAL A 61 -16.40 -28.74 -9.68
N LEU A 62 -17.30 -27.80 -9.41
CA LEU A 62 -17.38 -27.11 -8.11
C LEU A 62 -17.61 -28.12 -6.99
N GLU A 63 -18.59 -29.02 -7.14
CA GLU A 63 -18.93 -30.04 -6.14
C GLU A 63 -17.75 -30.98 -5.88
N ALA A 64 -17.07 -31.43 -6.94
CA ALA A 64 -15.94 -32.34 -6.83
C ALA A 64 -14.76 -31.67 -6.08
N VAL A 65 -14.45 -30.41 -6.39
CA VAL A 65 -13.39 -29.66 -5.71
C VAL A 65 -13.76 -29.40 -4.26
N ALA A 66 -15.01 -29.01 -3.99
CA ALA A 66 -15.50 -28.79 -2.63
C ALA A 66 -15.46 -30.09 -1.81
N GLY A 67 -15.83 -31.22 -2.41
CA GLY A 67 -15.70 -32.54 -1.82
C GLY A 67 -14.27 -32.90 -1.46
N ALA A 68 -13.34 -32.71 -2.40
CA ALA A 68 -11.91 -32.95 -2.17
C ALA A 68 -11.34 -32.04 -1.06
N ALA A 69 -11.80 -30.80 -0.98
CA ALA A 69 -11.40 -29.87 0.07
C ALA A 69 -11.96 -30.25 1.45
N ALA A 70 -13.12 -30.87 1.49
CA ALA A 70 -13.78 -31.32 2.73
C ALA A 70 -13.25 -32.65 3.27
N GLU A 71 -12.51 -33.41 2.47
CA GLU A 71 -11.92 -34.69 2.90
C GLU A 71 -10.87 -34.45 3.98
N GLY A 72 -11.19 -34.53 5.24
CA GLY A 72 -10.34 -34.24 6.39
C GLY A 72 -9.07 -35.10 6.55
N ARG A 73 -8.50 -35.60 5.47
CA ARG A 73 -7.27 -36.39 5.43
C ARG A 73 -6.07 -35.52 5.06
N SER A 74 -4.97 -35.68 5.77
CA SER A 74 -3.65 -35.11 5.41
C SER A 74 -3.10 -35.77 4.15
N SER A 75 -3.76 -35.62 3.01
CA SER A 75 -3.36 -36.21 1.73
C SER A 75 -3.15 -35.12 0.68
N MET A 76 -2.28 -35.40 -0.25
CA MET A 76 -2.13 -34.59 -1.45
C MET A 76 -3.15 -35.07 -2.48
N THR A 77 -4.04 -34.17 -2.92
CA THR A 77 -5.08 -34.49 -3.91
C THR A 77 -4.79 -33.70 -5.19
N ILE A 78 -4.53 -34.42 -6.28
CA ILE A 78 -4.37 -33.81 -7.60
C ILE A 78 -5.76 -33.45 -8.10
N ILE A 79 -6.04 -32.18 -8.30
CA ILE A 79 -7.29 -31.68 -8.87
C ILE A 79 -7.20 -31.66 -10.39
N ALA A 80 -6.10 -31.15 -10.94
CA ALA A 80 -5.83 -31.13 -12.36
C ALA A 80 -4.34 -31.19 -12.64
N ASP A 81 -3.92 -32.00 -13.57
CA ASP A 81 -2.55 -32.16 -14.04
C ASP A 81 -2.58 -32.32 -15.57
N ASP A 82 -2.46 -31.21 -16.27
CA ASP A 82 -2.49 -31.16 -17.73
C ASP A 82 -1.32 -31.92 -18.34
N LYS A 83 -0.15 -31.84 -17.68
CA LYS A 83 1.07 -32.51 -18.15
C LYS A 83 0.92 -34.03 -18.22
N ASN A 84 0.18 -34.63 -17.30
CA ASN A 84 -0.04 -36.06 -17.22
C ASN A 84 -1.48 -36.47 -17.58
N SER A 85 -2.31 -35.52 -18.02
CA SER A 85 -3.74 -35.73 -18.34
C SER A 85 -4.50 -36.39 -17.20
N LYS A 86 -4.23 -36.00 -15.96
CA LYS A 86 -4.89 -36.50 -14.75
C LYS A 86 -5.79 -35.45 -14.15
N TYR A 87 -7.05 -35.75 -14.04
CA TYR A 87 -8.06 -34.85 -13.48
C TYR A 87 -8.84 -35.56 -12.38
N LEU A 88 -9.27 -34.82 -11.37
CA LEU A 88 -10.08 -35.32 -10.26
C LEU A 88 -11.37 -35.96 -10.76
N ILE A 89 -11.99 -35.35 -11.75
CA ILE A 89 -13.17 -35.85 -12.47
C ILE A 89 -13.02 -35.59 -13.99
N PRO A 90 -13.67 -36.36 -14.85
CA PRO A 90 -13.52 -36.22 -16.31
C PRO A 90 -14.08 -34.90 -16.87
N GLU A 91 -14.93 -34.22 -16.13
CA GLU A 91 -15.51 -32.92 -16.51
C GLU A 91 -14.47 -31.76 -16.46
N ILE A 92 -13.38 -31.92 -15.73
CA ILE A 92 -12.24 -31.01 -15.77
C ILE A 92 -11.46 -31.31 -17.05
N THR A 93 -11.30 -30.31 -17.91
CA THR A 93 -10.60 -30.45 -19.19
C THR A 93 -9.20 -29.84 -19.20
N GLY A 94 -8.85 -29.10 -18.16
CA GLY A 94 -7.51 -28.52 -18.01
C GLY A 94 -7.43 -27.41 -16.96
N VAL A 95 -6.23 -26.85 -16.86
CA VAL A 95 -5.92 -25.66 -16.06
C VAL A 95 -5.66 -24.48 -16.99
N THR A 96 -6.60 -23.57 -17.08
CA THR A 96 -6.48 -22.38 -17.97
C THR A 96 -5.39 -21.42 -17.49
N SER A 97 -5.31 -21.18 -16.19
CA SER A 97 -4.28 -20.30 -15.62
C SER A 97 -4.04 -20.57 -14.13
N ILE A 98 -2.82 -20.32 -13.72
CA ILE A 98 -2.40 -20.23 -12.32
C ILE A 98 -1.85 -18.82 -12.12
N SER A 99 -2.50 -18.02 -11.29
CA SER A 99 -2.06 -16.68 -10.91
C SER A 99 -1.72 -16.68 -9.43
N ILE A 100 -0.43 -16.71 -9.14
CA ILE A 100 0.06 -16.58 -7.78
C ILE A 100 0.15 -15.10 -7.51
N ASN A 101 -0.69 -14.62 -6.60
CA ASN A 101 -0.48 -13.31 -6.04
C ASN A 101 0.74 -13.42 -5.11
N THR A 102 1.91 -13.22 -5.66
CA THR A 102 3.16 -13.14 -4.90
C THR A 102 3.10 -11.99 -3.90
N GLY A 103 1.87 -11.46 -3.69
CA GLY A 103 1.57 -10.24 -3.01
C GLY A 103 2.74 -9.35 -3.32
N ALA A 104 2.68 -8.37 -4.18
CA ALA A 104 3.83 -7.48 -4.30
C ALA A 104 4.33 -7.37 -2.88
N ALA A 105 5.46 -8.01 -2.58
CA ALA A 105 6.10 -7.81 -1.30
C ALA A 105 5.89 -6.34 -1.13
N HIS A 106 5.28 -5.87 -0.03
CA HIS A 106 5.03 -4.44 0.11
C HIS A 106 6.41 -3.82 -0.02
N ILE A 107 6.87 -3.77 -1.24
CA ILE A 107 7.95 -2.92 -1.69
C ILE A 107 7.29 -1.59 -1.52
N GLU A 108 7.53 -1.00 -0.36
CA GLU A 108 7.25 0.40 -0.17
C GLU A 108 7.68 1.04 -1.47
N ASN A 109 6.73 1.49 -2.27
CA ASN A 109 7.07 2.09 -3.55
C ASN A 109 7.89 3.34 -3.20
N VAL A 110 9.20 3.23 -3.32
CA VAL A 110 10.11 4.32 -2.99
C VAL A 110 10.21 5.23 -4.20
N ILE A 111 9.66 6.41 -4.07
CA ILE A 111 9.73 7.46 -5.08
C ILE A 111 10.88 8.39 -4.68
N VAL A 112 11.97 8.39 -5.45
CA VAL A 112 13.08 9.31 -5.22
C VAL A 112 12.85 10.59 -6.05
N LEU A 113 12.71 11.72 -5.38
CA LEU A 113 12.47 13.00 -6.03
C LEU A 113 13.77 13.73 -6.33
N THR A 114 13.94 14.12 -7.57
CA THR A 114 14.98 15.03 -8.03
C THR A 114 14.44 16.41 -8.41
N ASP A 115 13.11 16.51 -8.57
CA ASP A 115 12.39 17.72 -8.95
C ASP A 115 11.08 17.88 -8.17
N ASP A 116 10.44 19.04 -8.27
CA ASP A 116 9.10 19.25 -7.73
C ASP A 116 8.13 18.24 -8.31
N ARG A 117 7.24 17.72 -7.46
CA ARG A 117 6.33 16.66 -7.89
C ARG A 117 4.96 16.76 -7.24
N THR A 118 3.95 16.58 -8.07
CA THR A 118 2.59 16.28 -7.61
C THR A 118 2.42 14.76 -7.52
N LEU A 119 2.08 14.27 -6.34
CA LEU A 119 1.75 12.87 -6.10
C LEU A 119 0.35 12.57 -6.61
N THR A 120 0.11 11.31 -6.95
CA THR A 120 -1.18 10.83 -7.43
C THR A 120 -1.83 9.90 -6.41
N VAL A 121 -3.15 9.73 -6.48
CA VAL A 121 -3.91 8.77 -5.65
C VAL A 121 -3.35 7.34 -5.79
N ALA A 122 -2.91 6.97 -7.00
CA ALA A 122 -2.34 5.64 -7.26
C ALA A 122 -1.00 5.38 -6.55
N GLU A 123 -0.32 6.44 -6.09
CA GLU A 123 0.94 6.35 -5.36
C GLU A 123 0.75 6.29 -3.84
N SER A 124 -0.49 6.24 -3.36
CA SER A 124 -0.78 6.06 -1.93
C SER A 124 -0.08 4.82 -1.36
N GLY A 125 0.44 4.92 -0.16
CA GLY A 125 1.26 3.89 0.48
C GLY A 125 2.74 3.97 0.13
N SER A 126 3.16 4.92 -0.70
CA SER A 126 4.56 5.08 -1.08
C SER A 126 5.39 5.82 -0.03
N THR A 127 6.68 5.49 0.01
CA THR A 127 7.69 6.32 0.67
C THR A 127 8.31 7.25 -0.37
N VAL A 128 8.18 8.54 -0.17
CA VAL A 128 8.71 9.59 -1.05
C VAL A 128 9.98 10.14 -0.45
N MET A 129 11.12 9.95 -1.12
CA MET A 129 12.42 10.42 -0.64
C MET A 129 12.82 11.70 -1.36
N MET A 130 12.91 12.80 -0.62
CA MET A 130 13.47 14.05 -1.11
C MET A 130 15.00 13.91 -1.24
N ASN A 131 15.48 13.74 -2.45
CA ASN A 131 16.92 13.65 -2.75
C ASN A 131 17.54 15.00 -3.08
N HIS A 132 16.77 16.05 -3.08
CA HIS A 132 17.23 17.41 -3.36
C HIS A 132 16.72 18.35 -2.27
N ALA A 133 17.64 19.19 -1.84
CA ALA A 133 17.33 20.33 -1.02
C ALA A 133 16.32 21.24 -1.71
N ALA A 134 15.44 21.94 -1.29
CA ALA A 134 14.56 22.91 -1.97
C ALA A 134 13.59 22.30 -3.00
N LYS A 135 12.84 21.25 -2.62
CA LYS A 135 11.80 20.67 -3.50
C LYS A 135 10.41 20.75 -2.87
N VAL A 136 9.43 20.87 -3.75
CA VAL A 136 8.01 20.94 -3.37
C VAL A 136 7.34 19.63 -3.73
N ILE A 137 6.72 19.00 -2.72
CA ILE A 137 5.80 17.87 -2.91
C ILE A 137 4.38 18.40 -2.81
N THR A 138 3.60 18.24 -3.86
CA THR A 138 2.16 18.51 -3.81
C THR A 138 1.41 17.19 -3.61
N LEU A 139 0.59 17.11 -2.57
CA LEU A 139 -0.26 15.94 -2.32
C LEU A 139 -1.43 15.91 -3.32
N PRO A 140 -1.98 14.73 -3.64
CA PRO A 140 -3.21 14.65 -4.43
C PRO A 140 -4.39 15.25 -3.65
N PRO A 141 -5.55 15.50 -4.29
CA PRO A 141 -6.77 15.85 -3.57
C PRO A 141 -7.06 14.85 -2.46
N ALA A 142 -7.41 15.36 -1.27
CA ALA A 142 -7.64 14.56 -0.10
C ALA A 142 -8.76 13.53 -0.35
N GLN A 143 -8.48 12.28 -0.01
CA GLN A 143 -9.44 11.17 -0.03
C GLN A 143 -9.16 10.27 1.16
N ALA A 144 -10.19 9.88 1.88
CA ALA A 144 -10.05 9.03 3.06
C ALA A 144 -9.26 7.74 2.74
N GLY A 145 -8.25 7.46 3.55
CA GLY A 145 -7.38 6.28 3.42
C GLY A 145 -6.09 6.49 2.62
N LEU A 146 -5.90 7.65 1.95
CA LEU A 146 -4.62 7.98 1.35
C LEU A 146 -3.56 8.19 2.43
N ASN A 147 -2.35 7.71 2.17
CA ASN A 147 -1.21 7.93 3.05
C ASN A 147 0.10 7.98 2.26
N PHE A 148 1.05 8.78 2.75
CA PHE A 148 2.40 8.86 2.21
C PHE A 148 3.39 9.03 3.36
N LYS A 149 4.56 8.42 3.22
CA LYS A 149 5.71 8.68 4.09
C LYS A 149 6.70 9.51 3.30
N ILE A 150 7.13 10.62 3.85
CA ILE A 150 8.04 11.56 3.19
C ILE A 150 9.32 11.61 3.99
N GLY A 151 10.40 11.11 3.41
CA GLY A 151 11.73 11.07 4.00
C GLY A 151 12.67 12.08 3.35
N PHE A 152 13.65 12.53 4.11
CA PHE A 152 14.69 13.45 3.64
C PHE A 152 15.98 12.66 3.43
N TYR A 153 16.41 12.54 2.17
CA TYR A 153 17.66 11.86 1.82
C TYR A 153 18.88 12.77 2.02
N GLN A 154 18.67 14.07 1.90
CA GLN A 154 19.64 15.11 2.15
C GLN A 154 19.05 16.16 3.10
N ASP A 155 19.91 16.91 3.74
CA ASP A 155 19.50 18.07 4.53
C ASP A 155 18.74 19.06 3.65
N THR A 156 17.61 19.55 4.14
CA THR A 156 16.86 20.57 3.42
C THR A 156 17.67 21.85 3.29
N THR A 157 17.46 22.54 2.21
CA THR A 157 17.86 23.94 2.02
C THR A 157 16.60 24.76 1.77
N ASP A 158 16.76 26.06 1.59
CA ASP A 158 15.65 26.97 1.37
C ASP A 158 14.66 26.47 0.30
N GLY A 159 13.35 26.46 0.61
CA GLY A 159 12.28 26.11 -0.30
C GLY A 159 11.70 24.68 -0.21
N ALA A 160 12.16 23.84 0.74
CA ALA A 160 11.59 22.50 0.91
C ALA A 160 10.18 22.57 1.54
N LYS A 161 9.17 22.01 0.85
CA LYS A 161 7.76 22.10 1.25
C LYS A 161 6.98 20.84 0.94
N ILE A 162 5.94 20.60 1.74
CA ILE A 162 4.83 19.70 1.40
C ILE A 162 3.57 20.57 1.32
N VAL A 163 2.89 20.49 0.18
CA VAL A 163 1.71 21.31 -0.11
C VAL A 163 0.51 20.41 -0.31
N ALA A 164 -0.59 20.69 0.37
CA ALA A 164 -1.88 20.07 0.11
C ALA A 164 -2.53 20.69 -1.15
N THR A 165 -3.40 19.95 -1.82
CA THR A 165 -4.19 20.51 -2.93
C THR A 165 -5.12 21.62 -2.42
N ALA A 166 -5.40 22.61 -3.25
CA ALA A 166 -6.23 23.75 -2.90
C ALA A 166 -7.59 23.31 -2.30
N GLY A 167 -7.87 23.80 -1.11
CA GLY A 167 -9.06 23.45 -0.34
C GLY A 167 -8.81 22.42 0.77
N ASP A 168 -7.73 21.66 0.69
CA ASP A 168 -7.31 20.70 1.73
C ASP A 168 -6.42 21.40 2.76
N CYS A 169 -6.32 20.83 3.97
CA CYS A 169 -5.47 21.38 5.03
C CYS A 169 -4.71 20.31 5.80
N PHE A 170 -3.68 20.71 6.52
CA PHE A 170 -2.93 19.86 7.44
C PHE A 170 -3.40 20.04 8.89
N PHE A 171 -3.36 18.94 9.66
CA PHE A 171 -3.49 18.94 11.11
C PHE A 171 -2.65 17.81 11.72
N GLY A 172 -2.32 17.87 12.98
CA GLY A 172 -1.54 16.83 13.66
C GLY A 172 -0.42 17.36 14.53
N THR A 173 0.64 16.57 14.71
CA THR A 173 1.77 16.94 15.56
C THR A 173 3.08 16.49 14.94
N LEU A 174 4.02 17.41 14.81
CA LEU A 174 5.42 17.16 14.47
C LEU A 174 6.29 17.40 15.70
N ILE A 175 7.17 16.46 16.00
CA ILE A 175 8.18 16.62 17.04
C ILE A 175 9.42 17.19 16.39
N VAL A 176 9.85 18.37 16.84
CA VAL A 176 11.05 19.02 16.32
C VAL A 176 12.13 19.01 17.37
N ASN A 177 13.26 18.40 17.05
CA ASN A 177 14.42 18.29 17.93
C ASN A 177 15.53 19.20 17.44
N SER A 178 16.11 19.99 18.34
CA SER A 178 17.28 20.79 18.03
C SER A 178 18.55 19.95 18.05
N ALA A 179 19.37 20.01 17.00
CA ALA A 179 20.65 19.31 16.92
C ALA A 179 21.68 19.82 17.95
N THR A 180 21.53 21.04 18.44
CA THR A 180 22.50 21.71 19.32
C THR A 180 22.07 21.81 20.77
N LYS A 181 20.80 21.53 21.08
CA LYS A 181 20.26 21.60 22.45
C LYS A 181 19.41 20.39 22.79
N THR A 182 19.45 19.97 24.05
CA THR A 182 18.63 18.93 24.66
C THR A 182 17.13 19.32 24.78
N LYS A 183 16.63 20.21 23.94
CA LYS A 183 15.23 20.62 23.93
C LYS A 183 14.54 20.09 22.70
N SER A 184 13.50 19.29 22.93
CA SER A 184 12.51 18.97 21.92
C SER A 184 11.28 19.86 22.14
N SER A 185 10.69 20.39 21.08
CA SER A 185 9.37 20.98 21.12
C SER A 185 8.41 20.18 20.24
N ALA A 186 7.19 20.01 20.72
CA ALA A 186 6.11 19.49 19.91
C ALA A 186 5.44 20.67 19.19
N GLN A 187 5.59 20.72 17.89
CA GLN A 187 4.83 21.64 17.04
C GLN A 187 3.44 21.04 16.83
N SER A 188 2.42 21.64 17.43
CA SER A 188 1.04 21.23 17.25
C SER A 188 0.46 21.89 16.00
N VAL A 189 0.12 21.08 15.04
CA VAL A 189 -0.68 21.49 13.88
C VAL A 189 -2.14 21.40 14.29
N THR A 190 -2.70 22.48 14.80
CA THR A 190 -4.10 22.50 15.23
C THR A 190 -5.02 22.80 14.06
N HIS A 191 -5.89 21.85 13.78
CA HIS A 191 -7.07 22.08 12.97
C HIS A 191 -7.99 23.07 13.69
N ALA A 192 -8.23 24.24 13.13
CA ALA A 192 -9.25 25.14 13.63
C ALA A 192 -10.63 24.53 13.35
N THR A 193 -11.49 24.47 14.35
CA THR A 193 -12.81 23.82 14.37
C THR A 193 -13.83 24.39 13.36
N ALA A 194 -13.44 25.27 12.47
CA ALA A 194 -14.29 25.86 11.43
C ALA A 194 -13.65 25.68 10.06
N ILE A 195 -13.74 24.48 9.50
CA ILE A 195 -13.25 24.13 8.15
C ILE A 195 -13.84 25.05 7.06
N ALA A 196 -14.97 25.68 7.31
CA ALA A 196 -15.68 26.49 6.31
C ALA A 196 -15.03 27.85 6.00
N THR A 197 -14.01 28.30 6.74
CA THR A 197 -13.46 29.66 6.59
C THR A 197 -11.95 29.80 6.73
N VAL A 198 -11.21 28.71 6.96
CA VAL A 198 -9.75 28.77 7.13
C VAL A 198 -9.08 27.91 6.05
N ALA A 199 -9.13 28.38 4.84
CA ALA A 199 -8.40 27.87 3.68
C ALA A 199 -6.89 28.07 3.81
N ASN A 200 -6.25 27.81 5.00
CA ASN A 200 -4.99 28.49 5.21
C ASN A 200 -3.89 27.70 5.89
N PHE A 201 -4.00 26.36 5.98
CA PHE A 201 -2.87 25.54 6.48
C PHE A 201 -2.58 24.42 5.48
N ASP A 202 -2.32 24.80 4.26
CA ASP A 202 -2.12 23.91 3.13
C ASP A 202 -0.64 23.60 2.86
N THR A 203 0.28 24.24 3.59
CA THR A 203 1.72 24.10 3.35
C THR A 203 2.49 23.83 4.63
N LEU A 204 3.27 22.74 4.63
CA LEU A 204 4.34 22.48 5.60
C LEU A 204 5.64 23.04 5.03
N ASP A 205 6.10 24.15 5.55
CA ASP A 205 7.35 24.78 5.13
C ASP A 205 8.47 24.43 6.13
N PHE A 206 9.43 23.62 5.69
CA PHE A 206 10.57 23.16 6.51
C PHE A 206 11.71 24.19 6.56
N THR A 207 11.55 25.28 5.88
CA THR A 207 12.58 26.32 5.70
C THR A 207 12.06 27.71 6.04
N HIS A 208 11.01 27.78 6.86
CA HIS A 208 10.33 29.03 7.21
C HIS A 208 11.27 30.05 7.86
N ASP A 209 12.20 29.60 8.70
CA ASP A 209 13.28 30.42 9.19
C ASP A 209 14.58 30.10 8.45
N SER A 210 15.03 31.00 7.60
CA SER A 210 16.26 30.84 6.81
C SER A 210 17.54 30.61 7.64
N GLN A 211 17.47 30.77 8.96
CA GLN A 211 18.59 30.52 9.88
C GLN A 211 18.52 29.16 10.58
N THR A 212 17.35 28.49 10.55
CA THR A 212 17.14 27.21 11.23
C THR A 212 16.27 26.33 10.36
N LEU A 213 16.90 25.39 9.68
CA LEU A 213 16.22 24.52 8.74
C LEU A 213 15.85 23.19 9.41
N ALA A 214 14.63 22.74 9.20
CA ALA A 214 14.18 21.40 9.59
C ALA A 214 14.29 20.42 8.42
N GLY A 215 14.20 19.11 8.71
CA GLY A 215 14.30 18.07 7.69
C GLY A 215 15.76 17.72 7.38
N LYS A 216 16.40 17.01 8.28
CA LYS A 216 17.74 16.47 8.09
C LYS A 216 17.70 15.12 7.40
N ALA A 217 18.81 14.73 6.79
CA ALA A 217 18.95 13.41 6.20
C ALA A 217 18.57 12.32 7.21
N GLY A 218 17.59 11.49 6.87
CA GLY A 218 17.03 10.44 7.72
C GLY A 218 15.76 10.81 8.48
N ASP A 219 15.36 12.07 8.49
CA ASP A 219 14.06 12.48 9.06
C ASP A 219 12.89 11.98 8.20
N MET A 220 11.73 11.81 8.85
CA MET A 220 10.52 11.33 8.18
C MET A 220 9.27 12.05 8.69
N VAL A 221 8.38 12.34 7.76
CA VAL A 221 7.03 12.85 8.00
C VAL A 221 6.03 11.88 7.38
N GLU A 222 5.01 11.50 8.11
CA GLU A 222 3.88 10.73 7.61
C GLU A 222 2.66 11.63 7.48
N VAL A 223 1.98 11.54 6.33
CA VAL A 223 0.73 12.24 6.06
C VAL A 223 -0.34 11.23 5.72
N THR A 224 -1.48 11.30 6.40
CA THR A 224 -2.61 10.38 6.20
C THR A 224 -3.90 11.18 6.08
N CYS A 225 -4.68 10.92 5.05
CA CYS A 225 -5.99 11.53 4.88
C CYS A 225 -7.04 10.69 5.60
N THR A 226 -7.77 11.30 6.56
CA THR A 226 -8.74 10.61 7.41
C THR A 226 -10.18 10.74 6.93
N ASP A 227 -10.56 11.89 6.36
CA ASP A 227 -11.95 12.23 6.07
C ASP A 227 -12.24 12.78 4.66
N GLY A 228 -11.22 13.04 3.87
CA GLY A 228 -11.37 13.54 2.51
C GLY A 228 -11.15 15.03 2.33
N ASP A 229 -10.96 15.79 3.42
CA ASP A 229 -10.73 17.25 3.37
C ASP A 229 -9.43 17.66 4.07
N ALA A 230 -8.83 16.76 4.86
CA ALA A 230 -7.68 17.10 5.69
C ALA A 230 -6.66 15.98 5.80
N TRP A 231 -5.40 16.38 5.93
CA TRP A 231 -4.23 15.51 6.07
C TRP A 231 -3.72 15.55 7.51
N LEU A 232 -3.82 14.41 8.20
CA LEU A 232 -3.15 14.21 9.49
C LEU A 232 -1.65 14.07 9.27
N VAL A 233 -0.88 14.89 9.97
CA VAL A 233 0.59 14.91 9.91
C VAL A 233 1.16 14.37 11.21
N SER A 234 2.14 13.50 11.10
CA SER A 234 2.95 13.02 12.22
C SER A 234 4.40 12.83 11.79
N GLY A 235 5.32 12.92 12.73
CA GLY A 235 6.74 12.68 12.43
C GLY A 235 7.66 13.28 13.46
N ALA A 236 8.96 13.00 13.29
CA ALA A 236 10.04 13.59 14.07
C ALA A 236 11.10 14.15 13.14
N LEU A 237 11.50 15.36 13.38
CA LEU A 237 12.43 16.12 12.56
C LEU A 237 13.56 16.69 13.40
N MET A 238 14.73 16.82 12.80
CA MET A 238 15.88 17.50 13.39
C MET A 238 16.08 18.86 12.74
N THR A 239 16.47 19.84 13.52
CA THR A 239 16.88 21.16 13.02
C THR A 239 18.38 21.35 13.17
N ASP A 240 18.98 22.21 12.36
CA ASP A 240 20.41 22.55 12.46
C ASP A 240 20.70 23.68 13.45
N GLY A 241 19.68 24.36 13.92
CA GLY A 241 19.81 25.51 14.83
C GLY A 241 19.29 25.26 16.24
N ASN A 242 19.16 26.35 16.95
CA ASN A 242 18.71 26.39 18.35
C ASN A 242 17.21 26.60 18.48
N ASP A 243 16.53 26.90 17.39
CA ASP A 243 15.13 27.27 17.37
C ASP A 243 14.28 26.07 16.94
N PRO A 244 13.35 25.60 17.78
CA PRO A 244 12.40 24.56 17.40
C PRO A 244 11.28 25.06 16.47
N ASP A 245 11.19 26.37 16.22
CA ASP A 245 10.15 26.98 15.37
C ASP A 245 10.53 26.99 13.87
N ALA A 246 11.46 26.12 13.48
CA ALA A 246 11.94 26.00 12.10
C ALA A 246 10.91 25.49 11.09
N ILE A 247 9.76 25.00 11.56
CA ILE A 247 8.67 24.57 10.71
C ILE A 247 7.50 25.53 10.87
N ALA A 248 7.08 26.13 9.79
CA ALA A 248 5.82 26.84 9.75
C ALA A 248 4.79 26.05 8.94
N ILE A 249 3.57 26.12 9.43
CA ILE A 249 2.40 25.76 8.66
C ILE A 249 1.80 27.06 8.20
N ILE A 250 1.92 27.30 6.91
CA ILE A 250 1.51 28.55 6.29
C ILE A 250 0.45 28.30 5.23
N ASN A 251 -0.21 29.36 4.85
CA ASN A 251 -1.00 29.40 3.63
C ASN A 251 -0.06 29.65 2.46
N ALA A 252 -0.13 28.85 1.43
CA ALA A 252 0.47 29.21 0.14
C ALA A 252 -0.29 30.43 -0.40
N ALA A 253 0.37 31.56 -0.49
CA ALA A 253 -0.17 32.79 -1.02
C ALA A 253 -0.43 32.66 -2.54
#